data_0e4c440bff7ad1cbe9cd79c7f4543084
#
_entry.id   0e4c440bff7ad1cbe9cd79c7f4543084
#
_cell.length_a   1.000
_cell.length_b   1.000
_cell.length_c   1.000
_cell.angle_alpha   90.00
_cell.angle_beta   90.00
_cell.angle_gamma   90.00
#
_symmetry.space_group_name_H-M   'P 1'
#
loop_
_entity.id
_entity.type
_entity.pdbx_description
1 polymer ?
#
loop_
_entity_poly.entity_id
_entity_poly.type
_entity_poly.pdbx_seq_one_letter_code
_entity_poly.pdbx_strand_id
1 'polypeptide(L)'
;MRAVLSVLFVLMPIVAFAQVKRINPPALSTPTGYAHIVEVTGPAKTIYISGQIAYDKDGALVGPGDMKAQAEQVFKNLQIALTAAGAKFSDVVKMNSYITDMSKVQAVRDVRTRYFGDTTPASTFVEVKGLVRPELLLEIEVIAVVPRPQR
;
A
#
# COMPACT_ATOMS: atom_id res chain seq x y z
N MET A 1 -44.67 -50.59 -5.02
CA MET A 1 -43.64 -49.95 -4.16
C MET A 1 -43.02 -48.83 -4.95
N ARG A 2 -43.27 -47.56 -4.55
CA ARG A 2 -42.68 -46.36 -5.16
C ARG A 2 -41.49 -45.97 -4.29
N ALA A 3 -40.28 -46.02 -4.84
CA ALA A 3 -39.07 -45.55 -4.17
C ALA A 3 -39.05 -44.01 -4.21
N VAL A 4 -39.05 -43.36 -3.04
CA VAL A 4 -38.86 -41.94 -2.90
C VAL A 4 -37.35 -41.68 -2.86
N LEU A 5 -36.81 -41.08 -3.92
CA LEU A 5 -35.42 -40.68 -4.00
C LEU A 5 -35.27 -39.34 -3.26
N SER A 6 -34.79 -39.39 -2.02
CA SER A 6 -34.45 -38.17 -1.27
C SER A 6 -33.14 -37.57 -1.78
N VAL A 7 -33.21 -36.45 -2.49
CA VAL A 7 -32.03 -35.69 -2.89
C VAL A 7 -31.59 -34.83 -1.69
N LEU A 8 -30.44 -35.21 -1.11
CA LEU A 8 -29.81 -34.45 -0.04
C LEU A 8 -29.06 -33.23 -0.66
N PHE A 9 -29.62 -32.04 -0.51
CA PHE A 9 -28.94 -30.79 -0.89
C PHE A 9 -27.88 -30.48 0.17
N VAL A 10 -26.60 -30.72 -0.14
CA VAL A 10 -25.48 -30.26 0.68
C VAL A 10 -25.27 -28.78 0.38
N LEU A 11 -25.70 -27.91 1.30
CA LEU A 11 -25.34 -26.48 1.27
C LEU A 11 -23.84 -26.37 1.59
N MET A 12 -23.02 -26.16 0.56
CA MET A 12 -21.64 -25.72 0.77
C MET A 12 -21.62 -24.28 1.29
N PRO A 13 -20.92 -23.98 2.40
CA PRO A 13 -20.78 -22.62 2.86
C PRO A 13 -20.03 -21.79 1.80
N ILE A 14 -20.64 -20.69 1.37
CA ILE A 14 -19.97 -19.71 0.51
C ILE A 14 -18.94 -18.98 1.39
N VAL A 15 -17.66 -19.29 1.20
CA VAL A 15 -16.58 -18.57 1.86
C VAL A 15 -16.41 -17.23 1.16
N ALA A 16 -16.86 -16.15 1.80
CA ALA A 16 -16.63 -14.79 1.30
C ALA A 16 -15.19 -14.36 1.60
N PHE A 17 -14.47 -13.92 0.58
CA PHE A 17 -13.17 -13.30 0.70
C PHE A 17 -13.29 -11.78 0.56
N ALA A 18 -12.39 -11.04 1.20
CA ALA A 18 -12.31 -9.62 0.94
C ALA A 18 -11.93 -9.36 -0.53
N GLN A 19 -12.60 -8.38 -1.11
CA GLN A 19 -12.30 -7.89 -2.46
C GLN A 19 -11.72 -6.49 -2.37
N VAL A 20 -10.68 -6.23 -3.14
CA VAL A 20 -10.08 -4.90 -3.30
C VAL A 20 -10.34 -4.45 -4.72
N LYS A 21 -11.16 -3.42 -4.88
CA LYS A 21 -11.54 -2.84 -6.16
C LYS A 21 -10.92 -1.45 -6.31
N ARG A 22 -10.27 -1.20 -7.43
CA ARG A 22 -9.71 0.11 -7.79
C ARG A 22 -10.64 0.76 -8.81
N ILE A 23 -11.09 1.98 -8.50
CA ILE A 23 -12.12 2.67 -9.28
C ILE A 23 -11.60 4.04 -9.69
N ASN A 24 -11.64 4.29 -10.98
CA ASN A 24 -11.28 5.57 -11.58
C ASN A 24 -12.50 6.10 -12.37
N PRO A 25 -13.34 6.95 -11.75
CA PRO A 25 -14.53 7.48 -12.41
C PRO A 25 -14.16 8.24 -13.68
N PRO A 26 -14.88 8.02 -14.80
CA PRO A 26 -14.54 8.65 -16.09
C PRO A 26 -14.72 10.18 -16.10
N ALA A 27 -15.45 10.72 -15.10
CA ALA A 27 -15.62 12.17 -14.92
C ALA A 27 -14.42 12.85 -14.22
N LEU A 28 -13.44 12.05 -13.75
CA LEU A 28 -12.20 12.57 -13.16
C LEU A 28 -11.04 12.42 -14.16
N SER A 29 -9.95 13.17 -13.90
CA SER A 29 -8.74 13.06 -14.73
C SER A 29 -8.16 11.64 -14.72
N THR A 30 -7.54 11.21 -15.81
CA THR A 30 -6.86 9.91 -15.87
C THR A 30 -5.72 9.86 -14.84
N PRO A 31 -5.75 8.94 -13.86
CA PRO A 31 -4.73 8.89 -12.85
C PRO A 31 -3.43 8.25 -13.38
N THR A 32 -2.28 8.76 -12.93
CA THR A 32 -0.97 8.21 -13.26
C THR A 32 -0.32 7.68 -11.98
N GLY A 33 -0.21 6.35 -11.88
CA GLY A 33 0.43 5.68 -10.75
C GLY A 33 -0.38 5.66 -9.44
N TYR A 34 -1.68 6.00 -9.46
CA TYR A 34 -2.58 5.90 -8.30
C TYR A 34 -3.98 5.51 -8.76
N ALA A 35 -4.87 5.16 -7.84
CA ALA A 35 -6.30 5.04 -8.07
C ALA A 35 -7.03 6.18 -7.37
N HIS A 36 -8.09 6.71 -7.98
CA HIS A 36 -8.94 7.72 -7.32
C HIS A 36 -9.62 7.13 -6.08
N ILE A 37 -10.10 5.88 -6.20
CA ILE A 37 -10.82 5.18 -5.14
C ILE A 37 -10.25 3.76 -5.02
N VAL A 38 -10.03 3.33 -3.80
CA VAL A 38 -9.83 1.91 -3.48
C VAL A 38 -10.93 1.50 -2.51
N GLU A 39 -11.78 0.60 -2.97
CA GLU A 39 -12.88 0.02 -2.18
C GLU A 39 -12.44 -1.35 -1.66
N VAL A 40 -12.67 -1.59 -0.37
CA VAL A 40 -12.43 -2.87 0.28
C VAL A 40 -13.74 -3.37 0.84
N THR A 41 -14.16 -4.57 0.43
CA THR A 41 -15.39 -5.22 0.91
C THR A 41 -15.09 -6.62 1.43
N GLY A 42 -15.86 -7.07 2.42
CA GLY A 42 -15.68 -8.39 3.03
C GLY A 42 -14.62 -8.43 4.14
N PRO A 43 -14.41 -9.63 4.74
CA PRO A 43 -13.55 -9.79 5.90
C PRO A 43 -12.07 -9.64 5.53
N ALA A 44 -11.37 -8.74 6.23
CA ALA A 44 -9.98 -8.44 5.98
C ALA A 44 -9.21 -8.12 7.28
N LYS A 45 -7.89 -8.25 7.23
CA LYS A 45 -6.95 -7.68 8.19
C LYS A 45 -6.47 -6.35 7.65
N THR A 46 -6.77 -5.26 8.36
CA THR A 46 -6.22 -3.94 8.05
C THR A 46 -4.93 -3.71 8.84
N ILE A 47 -3.92 -3.18 8.17
CA ILE A 47 -2.58 -2.96 8.71
C ILE A 47 -2.24 -1.49 8.46
N TYR A 48 -1.96 -0.75 9.53
CA TYR A 48 -1.48 0.62 9.50
C TYR A 48 0.03 0.60 9.72
N ILE A 49 0.80 1.16 8.79
CA ILE A 49 2.25 1.29 8.90
C ILE A 49 2.56 2.77 9.02
N SER A 50 3.18 3.13 10.13
CA SER A 50 3.64 4.50 10.43
C SER A 50 4.59 5.02 9.37
N GLY A 51 4.78 6.35 9.32
CA GLY A 51 5.75 7.00 8.45
C GLY A 51 7.13 6.33 8.54
N GLN A 52 7.63 5.90 7.40
CA GLN A 52 8.97 5.36 7.25
C GLN A 52 9.87 6.45 6.67
N ILE A 53 11.04 6.61 7.26
CA ILE A 53 12.08 7.56 6.88
C ILE A 53 13.36 6.83 6.53
N ALA A 54 14.36 7.53 6.02
CA ALA A 54 15.58 6.93 5.50
C ALA A 54 16.60 6.54 6.57
N TYR A 55 16.17 5.91 7.65
CA TYR A 55 17.04 5.31 8.65
C TYR A 55 17.23 3.81 8.41
N ASP A 56 18.43 3.33 8.63
CA ASP A 56 18.73 1.90 8.68
C ASP A 56 18.33 1.29 10.06
N LYS A 57 18.61 -0.02 10.24
CA LYS A 57 18.29 -0.74 11.48
C LYS A 57 19.05 -0.23 12.72
N ASP A 58 20.17 0.47 12.52
CA ASP A 58 21.01 1.01 13.58
C ASP A 58 20.68 2.49 13.88
N GLY A 59 19.66 3.04 13.18
CA GLY A 59 19.22 4.43 13.31
C GLY A 59 20.13 5.43 12.58
N ALA A 60 21.02 4.97 11.71
CA ALA A 60 21.83 5.85 10.90
C ALA A 60 21.08 6.32 9.65
N LEU A 61 21.27 7.60 9.29
CA LEU A 61 20.69 8.18 8.08
C LEU A 61 21.39 7.60 6.85
N VAL A 62 20.59 7.09 5.91
CA VAL A 62 21.03 6.63 4.60
C VAL A 62 20.82 7.72 3.56
N GLY A 63 21.86 8.05 2.78
CA GLY A 63 21.76 9.00 1.66
C GLY A 63 21.53 10.46 2.10
N PRO A 64 22.39 11.04 2.97
CA PRO A 64 22.25 12.46 3.31
C PRO A 64 22.32 13.34 2.04
N GLY A 65 21.31 14.18 1.84
CA GLY A 65 21.18 15.04 0.65
C GLY A 65 20.76 14.33 -0.65
N ASP A 66 20.69 13.00 -0.66
CA ASP A 66 20.33 12.20 -1.84
C ASP A 66 18.89 11.66 -1.74
N MET A 67 17.96 12.29 -2.45
CA MET A 67 16.56 11.89 -2.48
C MET A 67 16.37 10.45 -2.97
N LYS A 68 17.14 10.01 -3.97
CA LYS A 68 17.01 8.66 -4.51
C LYS A 68 17.44 7.62 -3.50
N ALA A 69 18.59 7.82 -2.86
CA ALA A 69 19.10 6.91 -1.82
C ALA A 69 18.14 6.87 -0.62
N GLN A 70 17.59 8.02 -0.20
CA GLN A 70 16.58 8.05 0.86
C GLN A 70 15.31 7.33 0.45
N ALA A 71 14.81 7.52 -0.77
CA ALA A 71 13.64 6.80 -1.27
C ALA A 71 13.86 5.28 -1.27
N GLU A 72 15.02 4.80 -1.73
CA GLU A 72 15.36 3.36 -1.69
C GLU A 72 15.27 2.81 -0.25
N GLN A 73 15.82 3.53 0.72
CA GLN A 73 15.80 3.10 2.11
C GLN A 73 14.38 3.13 2.69
N VAL A 74 13.58 4.16 2.40
CA VAL A 74 12.17 4.26 2.83
C VAL A 74 11.35 3.09 2.31
N PHE A 75 11.45 2.78 1.01
CA PHE A 75 10.72 1.65 0.42
C PHE A 75 11.20 0.29 0.94
N LYS A 76 12.50 0.14 1.22
CA LYS A 76 13.05 -1.04 1.90
C LYS A 76 12.46 -1.20 3.30
N ASN A 77 12.35 -0.12 4.08
CA ASN A 77 11.76 -0.14 5.41
C ASN A 77 10.27 -0.51 5.34
N LEU A 78 9.52 0.06 4.39
CA LEU A 78 8.13 -0.33 4.13
C LEU A 78 8.00 -1.82 3.78
N GLN A 79 8.90 -2.35 2.95
CA GLN A 79 8.91 -3.79 2.61
C GLN A 79 9.11 -4.65 3.85
N ILE A 80 10.05 -4.29 4.72
CA ILE A 80 10.32 -5.00 5.98
C ILE A 80 9.07 -4.98 6.87
N ALA A 81 8.45 -3.80 7.05
CA ALA A 81 7.25 -3.65 7.88
C ALA A 81 6.05 -4.43 7.32
N LEU A 82 5.79 -4.35 6.01
CA LEU A 82 4.75 -5.11 5.33
C LEU A 82 4.97 -6.62 5.53
N THR A 83 6.18 -7.11 5.28
CA THR A 83 6.53 -8.53 5.42
C THR A 83 6.34 -9.01 6.85
N ALA A 84 6.79 -8.26 7.85
CA ALA A 84 6.61 -8.57 9.27
C ALA A 84 5.13 -8.65 9.67
N ALA A 85 4.27 -7.85 9.02
CA ALA A 85 2.83 -7.88 9.21
C ALA A 85 2.10 -8.94 8.35
N GLY A 86 2.82 -9.74 7.54
CA GLY A 86 2.24 -10.73 6.63
C GLY A 86 1.52 -10.10 5.44
N ALA A 87 2.02 -8.98 4.95
CA ALA A 87 1.52 -8.25 3.79
C ALA A 87 2.64 -7.98 2.77
N LYS A 88 2.26 -7.47 1.60
CA LYS A 88 3.14 -7.09 0.50
C LYS A 88 2.65 -5.79 -0.15
N PHE A 89 3.44 -5.18 -1.02
CA PHE A 89 3.06 -3.92 -1.68
C PHE A 89 1.75 -4.01 -2.47
N SER A 90 1.41 -5.17 -3.03
CA SER A 90 0.11 -5.34 -3.72
C SER A 90 -1.11 -5.29 -2.80
N ASP A 91 -0.90 -5.42 -1.48
CA ASP A 91 -1.96 -5.32 -0.47
C ASP A 91 -2.16 -3.87 0.02
N VAL A 92 -1.29 -2.94 -0.40
CA VAL A 92 -1.40 -1.52 -0.04
C VAL A 92 -2.59 -0.89 -0.75
N VAL A 93 -3.50 -0.31 0.02
CA VAL A 93 -4.72 0.36 -0.46
C VAL A 93 -4.63 1.88 -0.37
N LYS A 94 -3.82 2.41 0.54
CA LYS A 94 -3.56 3.85 0.72
C LYS A 94 -2.09 4.10 0.96
N MET A 95 -1.57 5.18 0.36
CA MET A 95 -0.21 5.68 0.58
C MET A 95 -0.23 7.20 0.69
N ASN A 96 0.40 7.75 1.73
CA ASN A 96 0.69 9.16 1.86
C ASN A 96 2.20 9.36 1.83
N SER A 97 2.65 10.33 1.04
CA SER A 97 4.06 10.67 0.85
C SER A 97 4.28 12.14 1.12
N TYR A 98 5.26 12.42 1.94
CA TYR A 98 5.65 13.75 2.37
C TYR A 98 7.09 14.00 1.91
N ILE A 99 7.29 14.98 1.05
CA ILE A 99 8.61 15.32 0.48
C ILE A 99 8.98 16.75 0.83
N THR A 100 10.26 17.04 1.05
CA THR A 100 10.73 18.40 1.38
C THR A 100 11.10 19.23 0.15
N ASP A 101 11.16 18.61 -1.04
CA ASP A 101 11.48 19.27 -2.31
C ASP A 101 10.79 18.55 -3.47
N MET A 102 9.70 19.13 -3.97
CA MET A 102 8.90 18.53 -5.05
C MET A 102 9.65 18.46 -6.38
N SER A 103 10.68 19.27 -6.59
CA SER A 103 11.51 19.17 -7.80
C SER A 103 12.19 17.80 -7.95
N LYS A 104 12.35 17.07 -6.85
CA LYS A 104 12.96 15.73 -6.79
C LYS A 104 11.95 14.58 -6.82
N VAL A 105 10.66 14.86 -7.05
CA VAL A 105 9.59 13.85 -7.03
C VAL A 105 9.82 12.68 -7.99
N GLN A 106 10.49 12.92 -9.13
CA GLN A 106 10.74 11.87 -10.11
C GLN A 106 11.64 10.77 -9.56
N ALA A 107 12.66 11.09 -8.75
CA ALA A 107 13.51 10.11 -8.10
C ALA A 107 12.70 9.17 -7.18
N VAL A 108 11.70 9.71 -6.47
CA VAL A 108 10.80 8.90 -5.62
C VAL A 108 9.88 8.03 -6.46
N ARG A 109 9.32 8.56 -7.56
CA ARG A 109 8.43 7.81 -8.46
C ARG A 109 9.13 6.62 -9.12
N ASP A 110 10.39 6.79 -9.53
CA ASP A 110 11.19 5.73 -10.16
C ASP A 110 11.44 4.56 -9.17
N VAL A 111 11.74 4.89 -7.91
CA VAL A 111 11.87 3.89 -6.85
C VAL A 111 10.53 3.21 -6.60
N ARG A 112 9.47 3.98 -6.40
CA ARG A 112 8.11 3.48 -6.14
C ARG A 112 7.66 2.46 -7.18
N THR A 113 7.86 2.73 -8.47
CA THR A 113 7.45 1.86 -9.57
C THR A 113 8.06 0.45 -9.45
N ARG A 114 9.29 0.34 -8.98
CA ARG A 114 9.94 -0.97 -8.80
C ARG A 114 9.31 -1.81 -7.68
N TYR A 115 8.78 -1.18 -6.64
CA TYR A 115 8.15 -1.87 -5.51
C TYR A 115 6.67 -2.18 -5.75
N PHE A 116 5.95 -1.27 -6.37
CA PHE A 116 4.51 -1.41 -6.59
C PHE A 116 4.14 -2.11 -7.90
N GLY A 117 5.02 -2.08 -8.93
CA GLY A 117 4.65 -2.54 -10.27
C GLY A 117 3.38 -1.83 -10.76
N ASP A 118 2.40 -2.62 -11.19
CA ASP A 118 1.11 -2.13 -11.67
C ASP A 118 0.10 -1.84 -10.54
N THR A 119 0.50 -2.06 -9.28
CA THR A 119 -0.40 -1.81 -8.15
C THR A 119 -0.55 -0.31 -7.91
N THR A 120 -1.79 0.18 -7.90
CA THR A 120 -2.11 1.60 -7.72
C THR A 120 -2.98 1.80 -6.47
N PRO A 121 -2.37 2.16 -5.31
CA PRO A 121 -3.14 2.56 -4.14
C PRO A 121 -3.81 3.92 -4.34
N ALA A 122 -4.82 4.24 -3.53
CA ALA A 122 -5.23 5.62 -3.36
C ALA A 122 -4.05 6.39 -2.76
N SER A 123 -3.57 7.44 -3.42
CA SER A 123 -2.31 8.10 -3.06
C SER A 123 -2.49 9.61 -2.86
N THR A 124 -1.77 10.13 -1.88
CA THR A 124 -1.58 11.56 -1.66
C THR A 124 -0.08 11.83 -1.63
N PHE A 125 0.37 12.86 -2.34
CA PHE A 125 1.78 13.27 -2.40
C PHE A 125 1.83 14.76 -2.21
N VAL A 126 2.52 15.24 -1.15
CA VAL A 126 2.58 16.66 -0.80
C VAL A 126 4.00 17.07 -0.43
N GLU A 127 4.34 18.33 -0.76
CA GLU A 127 5.52 18.97 -0.22
C GLU A 127 5.23 19.49 1.18
N VAL A 128 6.17 19.29 2.09
CA VAL A 128 6.09 19.75 3.47
C VAL A 128 7.29 20.64 3.78
N LYS A 129 7.12 21.57 4.73
CA LYS A 129 8.17 22.50 5.15
C LYS A 129 9.40 21.77 5.72
N GLY A 130 9.22 20.61 6.32
CA GLY A 130 10.27 19.79 6.92
C GLY A 130 9.68 18.53 7.54
N LEU A 131 10.55 17.57 7.84
CA LEU A 131 10.26 16.34 8.55
C LEU A 131 10.83 16.40 9.97
N VAL A 132 10.75 15.32 10.73
CA VAL A 132 11.20 15.24 12.14
C VAL A 132 12.68 15.61 12.32
N ARG A 133 13.48 15.50 11.29
CA ARG A 133 14.87 15.94 11.23
C ARG A 133 15.14 16.68 9.92
N PRO A 134 15.97 17.73 9.91
CA PRO A 134 16.20 18.55 8.72
C PRO A 134 16.91 17.82 7.58
N GLU A 135 17.66 16.76 7.88
CA GLU A 135 18.39 15.94 6.90
C GLU A 135 17.51 14.92 6.17
N LEU A 136 16.27 14.69 6.66
CA LEU A 136 15.29 13.79 6.03
C LEU A 136 14.58 14.52 4.88
N LEU A 137 14.48 13.85 3.74
CA LEU A 137 13.90 14.42 2.53
C LEU A 137 12.56 13.80 2.16
N LEU A 138 12.27 12.58 2.67
CA LEU A 138 11.09 11.79 2.34
C LEU A 138 10.59 11.02 3.56
N GLU A 139 9.26 11.03 3.74
CA GLU A 139 8.55 10.15 4.67
C GLU A 139 7.35 9.54 3.95
N ILE A 140 7.07 8.25 4.15
CA ILE A 140 5.93 7.55 3.54
C ILE A 140 5.26 6.67 4.58
N GLU A 141 3.92 6.80 4.70
CA GLU A 141 3.05 5.93 5.46
C GLU A 141 2.10 5.16 4.54
N VAL A 142 1.68 3.97 4.94
CA VAL A 142 0.77 3.15 4.14
C VAL A 142 -0.28 2.44 4.99
N ILE A 143 -1.43 2.15 4.36
CA ILE A 143 -2.44 1.23 4.87
C ILE A 143 -2.49 0.05 3.91
N ALA A 144 -2.35 -1.15 4.44
CA ALA A 144 -2.48 -2.39 3.67
C ALA A 144 -3.69 -3.21 4.16
N VAL A 145 -4.29 -4.00 3.25
CA VAL A 145 -5.43 -4.85 3.54
C VAL A 145 -5.17 -6.25 3.00
N VAL A 146 -5.14 -7.22 3.91
CA VAL A 146 -4.95 -8.65 3.57
C VAL A 146 -6.28 -9.37 3.72
N PRO A 147 -6.82 -9.96 2.63
CA PRO A 147 -8.04 -10.75 2.68
C PRO A 147 -7.97 -11.89 3.71
N ARG A 148 -9.06 -12.09 4.45
CA ARG A 148 -9.22 -13.24 5.37
C ARG A 148 -10.42 -14.07 4.94
N PRO A 149 -10.35 -15.42 4.96
CA PRO A 149 -11.53 -16.24 4.83
C PRO A 149 -12.46 -16.03 6.03
N GLN A 150 -13.76 -15.94 5.80
CA GLN A 150 -14.74 -16.08 6.89
C GLN A 150 -14.66 -17.52 7.40
N ARG A 151 -14.52 -17.68 8.71
CA ARG A 151 -14.67 -18.97 9.38
C ARG A 151 -16.14 -19.24 9.66
#